data_946188d42429a61a6c4c30f45a09a3f7
#
_entry.id   946188d42429a61a6c4c30f45a09a3f7
#
_cell.length_a   1.000
_cell.length_b   1.000
_cell.length_c   1.000
_cell.angle_alpha   90.00
_cell.angle_beta   90.00
_cell.angle_gamma   90.00
#
_symmetry.space_group_name_H-M   'P 1'
#
loop_
_entity.id
_entity.type
_entity.pdbx_description
1 polymer ?
#
loop_
_entity_poly.entity_id
_entity_poly.type
_entity_poly.pdbx_seq_one_letter_code
_entity_poly.pdbx_strand_id
1 'polypeptide(L)'
;MESLRVFWGELGTFRYGVILLFVLTLTYIYHVIRRCVIVSRKVKPIDKQEHEGVSVIITSHNNAECLRRNLPSFLMQAYDNFEVIVVDECSEDDTQDVLTEIQKDYPQLRCTRIFPDTKFRFTKKLAINIGVLAAKHDILLFSEVNCRPSSMYWVKTMESYFDENTAVVIGFANYDFTEQNVRNSRMFRFLRFIKMMIMVKNKKYIFGDGCNMAYRKSYYIENRGFAKNSQSYLGYDNDMVRELSRFGAIKMTKDPNSYVIIDKSDKKGEINEVSYYYASLHYS
;
A
#
# COMPACT_ATOMS: atom_id res chain seq x y z
N MET A 1 -54.08 -11.70 -8.93
CA MET A 1 -53.90 -12.19 -7.55
C MET A 1 -54.24 -13.67 -7.40
N GLU A 2 -55.27 -14.16 -8.07
CA GLU A 2 -55.67 -15.59 -8.05
C GLU A 2 -54.61 -16.54 -8.62
N SER A 3 -54.00 -16.18 -9.76
CA SER A 3 -52.90 -16.95 -10.36
C SER A 3 -51.70 -17.16 -9.46
N LEU A 4 -51.36 -16.16 -8.66
CA LEU A 4 -50.28 -16.26 -7.64
C LEU A 4 -50.65 -17.21 -6.50
N ARG A 5 -51.91 -17.22 -6.05
CA ARG A 5 -52.40 -18.13 -4.99
C ARG A 5 -52.39 -19.58 -5.47
N VAL A 6 -52.80 -19.83 -6.70
CA VAL A 6 -52.76 -21.17 -7.31
C VAL A 6 -51.31 -21.65 -7.40
N PHE A 7 -50.40 -20.83 -7.94
CA PHE A 7 -48.99 -21.14 -8.06
C PHE A 7 -48.35 -21.48 -6.70
N TRP A 8 -48.67 -20.70 -5.65
CA TRP A 8 -48.15 -20.95 -4.31
C TRP A 8 -48.77 -22.22 -3.67
N GLY A 9 -49.97 -22.60 -4.03
CA GLY A 9 -50.62 -23.84 -3.59
C GLY A 9 -49.99 -25.08 -4.22
N GLU A 10 -49.67 -25.02 -5.50
CA GLU A 10 -49.06 -26.12 -6.27
C GLU A 10 -47.63 -26.43 -5.86
N LEU A 11 -46.87 -25.42 -5.37
CA LEU A 11 -45.49 -25.59 -4.89
C LEU A 11 -45.36 -26.48 -3.65
N GLY A 12 -46.43 -26.74 -2.88
CA GLY A 12 -46.39 -27.61 -1.69
C GLY A 12 -45.25 -27.19 -0.72
N THR A 13 -44.39 -28.14 -0.36
CA THR A 13 -43.23 -27.91 0.51
C THR A 13 -42.11 -27.08 -0.15
N PHE A 14 -42.02 -27.06 -1.48
CA PHE A 14 -41.03 -26.27 -2.23
C PHE A 14 -41.18 -24.76 -2.01
N ARG A 15 -42.36 -24.26 -1.61
CA ARG A 15 -42.57 -22.83 -1.26
C ARG A 15 -41.60 -22.32 -0.19
N TYR A 16 -41.22 -23.15 0.77
CA TYR A 16 -40.25 -22.78 1.79
C TYR A 16 -38.85 -22.63 1.19
N GLY A 17 -38.50 -23.47 0.22
CA GLY A 17 -37.23 -23.33 -0.52
C GLY A 17 -37.18 -22.03 -1.34
N VAL A 18 -38.28 -21.65 -2.00
CA VAL A 18 -38.38 -20.39 -2.75
C VAL A 18 -38.25 -19.17 -1.82
N ILE A 19 -38.93 -19.21 -0.67
CA ILE A 19 -38.82 -18.14 0.34
C ILE A 19 -37.37 -18.04 0.86
N LEU A 20 -36.74 -19.16 1.18
CA LEU A 20 -35.34 -19.18 1.62
C LEU A 20 -34.41 -18.59 0.56
N LEU A 21 -34.54 -19.00 -0.69
CA LEU A 21 -33.76 -18.47 -1.79
C LEU A 21 -33.96 -16.96 -1.98
N PHE A 22 -35.18 -16.48 -1.85
CA PHE A 22 -35.50 -15.05 -1.92
C PHE A 22 -34.83 -14.27 -0.79
N VAL A 23 -34.90 -14.76 0.46
CA VAL A 23 -34.24 -14.15 1.61
C VAL A 23 -32.72 -14.13 1.43
N LEU A 24 -32.13 -15.24 0.96
CA LEU A 24 -30.69 -15.31 0.68
C LEU A 24 -30.28 -14.33 -0.41
N THR A 25 -31.09 -14.18 -1.46
CA THR A 25 -30.84 -13.21 -2.53
C THR A 25 -30.90 -11.78 -2.04
N LEU A 26 -31.90 -11.43 -1.24
CA LEU A 26 -32.01 -10.09 -0.64
C LEU A 26 -30.85 -9.78 0.30
N THR A 27 -30.44 -10.74 1.14
CA THR A 27 -29.27 -10.56 2.02
C THR A 27 -27.99 -10.40 1.21
N TYR A 28 -27.81 -11.16 0.13
CA TYR A 28 -26.68 -11.00 -0.78
C TYR A 28 -26.67 -9.60 -1.43
N ILE A 29 -27.80 -9.16 -1.99
CA ILE A 29 -27.95 -7.82 -2.59
C ILE A 29 -27.62 -6.73 -1.55
N TYR A 30 -28.14 -6.84 -0.34
CA TYR A 30 -27.83 -5.91 0.76
C TYR A 30 -26.32 -5.84 1.02
N HIS A 31 -25.64 -6.99 1.12
CA HIS A 31 -24.20 -7.03 1.35
C HIS A 31 -23.40 -6.43 0.18
N VAL A 32 -23.83 -6.68 -1.06
CA VAL A 32 -23.21 -6.07 -2.25
C VAL A 32 -23.38 -4.57 -2.23
N ILE A 33 -24.59 -4.05 -2.02
CA ILE A 33 -24.85 -2.61 -1.95
C ILE A 33 -24.03 -1.98 -0.82
N ARG A 34 -24.00 -2.58 0.36
CA ARG A 34 -23.19 -2.10 1.49
C ARG A 34 -21.71 -1.99 1.13
N ARG A 35 -21.15 -3.02 0.45
CA ARG A 35 -19.76 -3.00 -0.03
C ARG A 35 -19.53 -1.90 -1.05
N CYS A 36 -20.43 -1.73 -2.02
CA CYS A 36 -20.36 -0.66 -3.00
C CYS A 36 -20.36 0.73 -2.34
N VAL A 37 -21.22 0.95 -1.34
CA VAL A 37 -21.27 2.21 -0.59
C VAL A 37 -19.95 2.46 0.16
N ILE A 38 -19.38 1.44 0.80
CA ILE A 38 -18.08 1.57 1.47
C ILE A 38 -16.99 1.98 0.47
N VAL A 39 -16.92 1.31 -0.68
CA VAL A 39 -15.92 1.57 -1.71
C VAL A 39 -16.13 2.94 -2.37
N SER A 40 -17.37 3.41 -2.51
CA SER A 40 -17.69 4.70 -3.13
C SER A 40 -17.36 5.89 -2.22
N ARG A 41 -17.36 5.73 -0.90
CA ARG A 41 -17.04 6.82 0.03
C ARG A 41 -15.61 7.31 -0.16
N LYS A 42 -15.46 8.62 -0.32
CA LYS A 42 -14.15 9.29 -0.33
C LYS A 42 -13.80 9.71 1.09
N VAL A 43 -12.63 9.36 1.55
CA VAL A 43 -12.01 10.00 2.71
C VAL A 43 -11.50 11.35 2.20
N LYS A 44 -11.88 12.45 2.85
CA LYS A 44 -11.42 13.79 2.45
C LYS A 44 -10.04 14.02 3.03
N PRO A 45 -9.13 14.66 2.27
CA PRO A 45 -7.91 15.21 2.82
C PRO A 45 -8.23 16.27 3.86
N ILE A 46 -7.32 16.49 4.77
CA ILE A 46 -7.42 17.55 5.78
C ILE A 46 -6.85 18.81 5.15
N ASP A 47 -7.61 19.88 5.19
CA ASP A 47 -7.12 21.20 4.78
C ASP A 47 -6.26 21.77 5.91
N LYS A 48 -4.94 21.64 5.74
CA LYS A 48 -3.95 22.08 6.73
C LYS A 48 -3.38 23.43 6.35
N GLN A 49 -3.26 24.31 7.31
CA GLN A 49 -2.53 25.59 7.15
C GLN A 49 -1.03 25.38 7.15
N GLU A 50 -0.52 24.42 7.95
CA GLU A 50 0.88 24.05 8.00
C GLU A 50 1.04 22.58 7.66
N HIS A 51 2.02 22.29 6.82
CA HIS A 51 2.33 20.95 6.36
C HIS A 51 3.51 20.36 7.13
N GLU A 52 3.37 19.12 7.58
CA GLU A 52 4.43 18.39 8.30
C GLU A 52 5.54 17.96 7.33
N GLY A 53 6.78 17.88 7.81
CA GLY A 53 7.88 17.35 7.01
C GLY A 53 7.70 15.86 6.70
N VAL A 54 8.18 15.44 5.53
CA VAL A 54 7.99 14.07 5.02
C VAL A 54 9.33 13.45 4.61
N SER A 55 9.58 12.21 5.03
CA SER A 55 10.70 11.39 4.54
C SER A 55 10.19 10.25 3.68
N VAL A 56 10.59 10.21 2.42
CA VAL A 56 10.29 9.10 1.49
C VAL A 56 11.41 8.07 1.60
N ILE A 57 11.06 6.82 1.82
CA ILE A 57 12.02 5.72 2.00
C ILE A 57 11.85 4.71 0.88
N ILE A 58 12.92 4.43 0.17
CA ILE A 58 12.99 3.46 -0.94
C ILE A 58 14.17 2.52 -0.66
N THR A 59 13.97 1.22 -0.75
CA THR A 59 15.06 0.24 -0.68
C THR A 59 15.40 -0.27 -2.07
N SER A 60 16.68 -0.52 -2.34
CA SER A 60 17.15 -0.98 -3.65
C SER A 60 18.20 -2.08 -3.51
N HIS A 61 18.14 -3.09 -4.37
CA HIS A 61 19.16 -4.12 -4.50
C HIS A 61 19.30 -4.50 -5.98
N ASN A 62 20.45 -4.19 -6.58
CA ASN A 62 20.75 -4.46 -7.98
C ASN A 62 19.66 -3.92 -8.94
N ASN A 63 19.32 -2.64 -8.81
CA ASN A 63 18.24 -2.00 -9.57
C ASN A 63 18.63 -0.64 -10.16
N ALA A 64 19.86 -0.49 -10.63
CA ALA A 64 20.40 0.76 -11.21
C ALA A 64 19.46 1.37 -12.27
N GLU A 65 18.97 0.54 -13.18
CA GLU A 65 18.09 0.97 -14.28
C GLU A 65 16.72 1.47 -13.78
N CYS A 66 16.13 0.77 -12.79
CA CYS A 66 14.88 1.23 -12.18
C CYS A 66 15.06 2.56 -11.45
N LEU A 67 16.17 2.74 -10.73
CA LEU A 67 16.50 4.00 -10.05
C LEU A 67 16.64 5.13 -11.05
N ARG A 68 17.42 4.95 -12.13
CA ARG A 68 17.60 5.97 -13.16
C ARG A 68 16.27 6.43 -13.77
N ARG A 69 15.33 5.51 -13.96
CA ARG A 69 14.04 5.80 -14.56
C ARG A 69 13.03 6.41 -13.58
N ASN A 70 12.95 5.90 -12.37
CA ASN A 70 11.84 6.19 -11.47
C ASN A 70 12.17 7.20 -10.36
N LEU A 71 13.41 7.21 -9.84
CA LEU A 71 13.82 8.06 -8.73
C LEU A 71 13.58 9.56 -8.98
N PRO A 72 13.82 10.11 -10.18
CA PRO A 72 13.51 11.52 -10.45
C PRO A 72 12.06 11.90 -10.17
N SER A 73 11.09 11.01 -10.39
CA SER A 73 9.67 11.30 -10.13
C SER A 73 9.35 11.45 -8.63
N PHE A 74 10.11 10.80 -7.76
CA PHE A 74 10.02 11.00 -6.30
C PHE A 74 10.72 12.28 -5.84
N LEU A 75 11.72 12.75 -6.58
CA LEU A 75 12.49 13.94 -6.26
C LEU A 75 11.82 15.23 -6.75
N MET A 76 11.04 15.15 -7.85
CA MET A 76 10.31 16.28 -8.43
C MET A 76 8.91 16.46 -7.85
N GLN A 77 8.77 16.38 -6.52
CA GLN A 77 7.49 16.60 -5.86
C GLN A 77 7.27 18.08 -5.54
N ALA A 78 6.04 18.56 -5.73
CA ALA A 78 5.63 19.92 -5.35
C ALA A 78 5.35 19.99 -3.84
N TYR A 79 6.43 19.90 -3.06
CA TYR A 79 6.41 19.90 -1.60
C TYR A 79 7.75 20.42 -1.06
N ASP A 80 7.73 21.41 -0.18
CA ASP A 80 8.95 22.12 0.21
C ASP A 80 9.77 21.36 1.27
N ASN A 81 9.09 20.76 2.25
CA ASN A 81 9.74 20.14 3.41
C ASN A 81 9.75 18.61 3.32
N PHE A 82 10.55 18.06 2.40
CA PHE A 82 10.70 16.61 2.26
C PHE A 82 12.13 16.19 1.95
N GLU A 83 12.42 14.94 2.18
CA GLU A 83 13.63 14.25 1.76
C GLU A 83 13.29 12.89 1.14
N VAL A 84 14.16 12.38 0.31
CA VAL A 84 14.10 11.02 -0.22
C VAL A 84 15.34 10.26 0.26
N ILE A 85 15.13 9.11 0.87
CA ILE A 85 16.20 8.25 1.39
C ILE A 85 16.18 6.95 0.61
N VAL A 86 17.26 6.69 -0.11
CA VAL A 86 17.48 5.40 -0.77
C VAL A 86 18.44 4.58 0.07
N VAL A 87 17.99 3.38 0.46
CA VAL A 87 18.81 2.41 1.18
C VAL A 87 19.25 1.34 0.20
N ASP A 88 20.53 1.33 -0.13
CA ASP A 88 21.14 0.33 -0.99
C ASP A 88 21.48 -0.94 -0.19
N GLU A 89 20.82 -2.03 -0.55
CA GLU A 89 20.97 -3.34 0.09
C GLU A 89 22.14 -4.11 -0.52
N CYS A 90 23.36 -3.56 -0.45
CA CYS A 90 24.57 -4.24 -0.91
C CYS A 90 24.56 -4.55 -2.42
N SER A 91 24.19 -3.58 -3.25
CA SER A 91 24.19 -3.75 -4.71
C SER A 91 25.61 -3.95 -5.28
N GLU A 92 25.71 -4.80 -6.30
CA GLU A 92 26.94 -5.11 -7.04
C GLU A 92 26.93 -4.52 -8.47
N ASP A 93 25.78 -3.96 -8.89
CA ASP A 93 25.59 -3.26 -10.15
C ASP A 93 25.94 -1.75 -10.06
N ASP A 94 25.64 -0.99 -11.11
CA ASP A 94 25.89 0.46 -11.19
C ASP A 94 24.99 1.30 -10.25
N THR A 95 24.30 0.71 -9.28
CA THR A 95 23.38 1.40 -8.36
C THR A 95 24.04 2.60 -7.66
N GLN A 96 25.28 2.44 -7.18
CA GLN A 96 25.99 3.51 -6.48
C GLN A 96 26.36 4.69 -7.38
N ASP A 97 26.75 4.40 -8.62
CA ASP A 97 27.12 5.43 -9.60
C ASP A 97 25.86 6.23 -9.99
N VAL A 98 24.74 5.54 -10.22
CA VAL A 98 23.44 6.18 -10.52
C VAL A 98 22.98 7.07 -9.37
N LEU A 99 23.05 6.60 -8.13
CA LEU A 99 22.68 7.39 -6.97
C LEU A 99 23.58 8.63 -6.80
N THR A 100 24.88 8.48 -7.01
CA THR A 100 25.85 9.58 -6.95
C THR A 100 25.59 10.62 -8.03
N GLU A 101 25.23 10.19 -9.24
CA GLU A 101 24.88 11.07 -10.36
C GLU A 101 23.61 11.89 -10.03
N ILE A 102 22.53 11.23 -9.63
CA ILE A 102 21.25 11.88 -9.32
C ILE A 102 21.41 12.84 -8.12
N GLN A 103 22.19 12.47 -7.12
CA GLN A 103 22.39 13.29 -5.93
C GLN A 103 23.02 14.66 -6.21
N LYS A 104 23.76 14.83 -7.33
CA LYS A 104 24.32 16.12 -7.74
C LYS A 104 23.25 17.15 -8.06
N ASP A 105 22.13 16.70 -8.64
CA ASP A 105 21.04 17.56 -9.09
C ASP A 105 19.93 17.72 -8.05
N TYR A 106 19.87 16.79 -7.06
CA TYR A 106 18.79 16.74 -6.08
C TYR A 106 19.33 16.67 -4.64
N PRO A 107 19.55 17.83 -3.98
CA PRO A 107 20.13 17.89 -2.63
C PRO A 107 19.25 17.25 -1.53
N GLN A 108 17.95 17.07 -1.78
CA GLN A 108 17.03 16.35 -0.91
C GLN A 108 17.20 14.82 -0.96
N LEU A 109 17.99 14.27 -1.91
CA LEU A 109 18.32 12.86 -1.96
C LEU A 109 19.41 12.51 -0.96
N ARG A 110 19.13 11.52 -0.14
CA ARG A 110 20.08 10.92 0.79
C ARG A 110 20.24 9.44 0.48
N CYS A 111 21.46 8.97 0.44
CA CYS A 111 21.78 7.59 0.18
C CYS A 111 22.46 6.95 1.38
N THR A 112 22.07 5.73 1.69
CA THR A 112 22.72 4.90 2.71
C THR A 112 22.96 3.52 2.12
N ARG A 113 24.14 2.95 2.35
CA ARG A 113 24.51 1.61 1.90
C ARG A 113 24.63 0.64 3.06
N ILE A 114 24.07 -0.54 2.93
CA ILE A 114 24.32 -1.67 3.82
C ILE A 114 25.54 -2.44 3.28
N PHE A 115 26.53 -2.64 4.13
CA PHE A 115 27.69 -3.44 3.76
C PHE A 115 27.47 -4.92 4.09
N PRO A 116 28.05 -5.85 3.30
CA PRO A 116 27.96 -7.26 3.58
C PRO A 116 28.47 -7.57 4.98
N ASP A 117 27.68 -8.26 5.77
CA ASP A 117 28.08 -8.79 7.07
C ASP A 117 27.74 -10.29 7.13
N THR A 118 28.70 -11.12 7.49
CA THR A 118 28.52 -12.57 7.61
C THR A 118 27.61 -12.97 8.77
N LYS A 119 27.41 -12.08 9.75
CA LYS A 119 26.59 -12.32 10.95
C LYS A 119 25.11 -12.02 10.76
N PHE A 120 24.75 -11.14 9.82
CA PHE A 120 23.38 -10.71 9.62
C PHE A 120 22.86 -11.14 8.26
N ARG A 121 21.69 -11.79 8.25
CA ARG A 121 20.93 -12.00 7.03
C ARG A 121 20.39 -10.67 6.56
N PHE A 122 20.79 -10.24 5.36
CA PHE A 122 20.19 -9.06 4.72
C PHE A 122 18.72 -9.35 4.44
N THR A 123 17.87 -8.52 5.00
CA THR A 123 16.44 -8.61 4.76
C THR A 123 15.93 -7.20 4.47
N LYS A 124 14.91 -7.12 3.63
CA LYS A 124 14.21 -5.85 3.37
C LYS A 124 13.76 -5.15 4.65
N LYS A 125 13.42 -5.88 5.71
CA LYS A 125 13.09 -5.32 7.03
C LYS A 125 14.26 -4.56 7.64
N LEU A 126 15.49 -5.04 7.47
CA LEU A 126 16.70 -4.34 7.93
C LEU A 126 16.89 -3.02 7.16
N ALA A 127 16.78 -3.07 5.84
CA ALA A 127 16.92 -1.87 5.00
C ALA A 127 15.87 -0.81 5.35
N ILE A 128 14.61 -1.21 5.51
CA ILE A 128 13.54 -0.31 5.96
C ILE A 128 13.85 0.27 7.34
N ASN A 129 14.29 -0.54 8.29
CA ASN A 129 14.64 -0.07 9.62
C ASN A 129 15.76 1.00 9.57
N ILE A 130 16.79 0.79 8.75
CA ILE A 130 17.87 1.75 8.53
C ILE A 130 17.31 3.05 7.94
N GLY A 131 16.45 2.95 6.91
CA GLY A 131 15.80 4.11 6.31
C GLY A 131 14.95 4.90 7.31
N VAL A 132 14.16 4.21 8.14
CA VAL A 132 13.36 4.84 9.20
C VAL A 132 14.23 5.54 10.23
N LEU A 133 15.31 4.93 10.67
CA LEU A 133 16.21 5.54 11.64
C LEU A 133 16.93 6.76 11.06
N ALA A 134 17.31 6.72 9.78
CA ALA A 134 17.95 7.82 9.07
C ALA A 134 17.01 9.00 8.76
N ALA A 135 15.69 8.77 8.73
CA ALA A 135 14.69 9.79 8.40
C ALA A 135 14.66 10.94 9.40
N LYS A 136 14.52 12.17 8.91
CA LYS A 136 14.44 13.39 9.75
C LYS A 136 13.02 13.67 10.23
N HIS A 137 12.01 13.28 9.43
CA HIS A 137 10.61 13.65 9.65
C HIS A 137 9.81 12.53 10.30
N ASP A 138 8.69 12.89 10.93
CA ASP A 138 7.80 11.92 11.58
C ASP A 138 6.89 11.20 10.58
N ILE A 139 6.49 11.87 9.50
CA ILE A 139 5.71 11.21 8.43
C ILE A 139 6.67 10.52 7.48
N LEU A 140 6.57 9.20 7.40
CA LEU A 140 7.37 8.34 6.54
C LEU A 140 6.49 7.79 5.41
N LEU A 141 6.87 8.06 4.16
CA LEU A 141 6.28 7.47 2.97
C LEU A 141 7.16 6.34 2.44
N PHE A 142 6.56 5.23 2.06
CA PHE A 142 7.24 4.07 1.53
C PHE A 142 6.80 3.80 0.10
N SER A 143 7.78 3.52 -0.73
CA SER A 143 7.57 3.03 -2.09
C SER A 143 8.67 2.05 -2.48
N GLU A 144 8.52 1.42 -3.63
CA GLU A 144 9.47 0.46 -4.18
C GLU A 144 10.24 1.07 -5.35
N VAL A 145 11.45 0.57 -5.58
CA VAL A 145 12.33 1.05 -6.66
C VAL A 145 11.71 0.94 -8.06
N ASN A 146 10.82 -0.03 -8.28
CA ASN A 146 10.10 -0.24 -9.52
C ASN A 146 8.77 0.53 -9.58
N CYS A 147 8.60 1.52 -8.73
CA CYS A 147 7.42 2.35 -8.65
C CYS A 147 7.74 3.80 -9.01
N ARG A 148 6.70 4.54 -9.44
CA ARG A 148 6.76 5.99 -9.62
C ARG A 148 5.43 6.64 -9.23
N PRO A 149 5.43 7.79 -8.55
CA PRO A 149 4.22 8.59 -8.34
C PRO A 149 3.59 8.99 -9.68
N SER A 150 2.26 8.96 -9.77
CA SER A 150 1.53 9.41 -10.96
C SER A 150 1.39 10.93 -11.02
N SER A 151 1.72 11.64 -9.95
CA SER A 151 1.56 13.09 -9.82
C SER A 151 2.69 13.69 -8.99
N MET A 152 3.08 14.92 -9.33
CA MET A 152 3.98 15.73 -8.52
C MET A 152 3.39 16.15 -7.16
N TYR A 153 2.12 15.89 -6.92
CA TYR A 153 1.43 16.19 -5.65
C TYR A 153 1.30 14.96 -4.74
N TRP A 154 1.98 13.85 -5.04
CA TRP A 154 1.87 12.60 -4.30
C TRP A 154 2.24 12.77 -2.81
N VAL A 155 3.39 13.40 -2.51
CA VAL A 155 3.83 13.67 -1.14
C VAL A 155 2.79 14.52 -0.40
N LYS A 156 2.39 15.64 -1.00
CA LYS A 156 1.40 16.56 -0.43
C LYS A 156 0.07 15.86 -0.16
N THR A 157 -0.38 15.06 -1.13
CA THR A 157 -1.67 14.36 -1.01
C THR A 157 -1.61 13.29 0.08
N MET A 158 -0.55 12.49 0.15
CA MET A 158 -0.42 11.47 1.19
C MET A 158 -0.33 12.10 2.59
N GLU A 159 0.44 13.17 2.74
CA GLU A 159 0.59 13.91 4.00
C GLU A 159 -0.76 14.50 4.48
N SER A 160 -1.58 15.03 3.59
CA SER A 160 -2.86 15.66 3.93
C SER A 160 -3.89 14.73 4.59
N TYR A 161 -3.65 13.42 4.59
CA TYR A 161 -4.50 12.45 5.29
C TYR A 161 -4.07 12.20 6.75
N PHE A 162 -2.91 12.70 7.18
CA PHE A 162 -2.48 12.57 8.57
C PHE A 162 -3.12 13.64 9.46
N ASP A 163 -3.67 13.22 10.57
CA ASP A 163 -4.02 14.00 11.74
C ASP A 163 -3.35 13.40 12.98
N GLU A 164 -3.64 13.96 14.16
CA GLU A 164 -3.09 13.49 15.43
C GLU A 164 -3.43 12.01 15.73
N ASN A 165 -4.56 11.53 15.20
CA ASN A 165 -5.05 10.17 15.44
C ASN A 165 -4.72 9.19 14.29
N THR A 166 -4.04 9.62 13.24
CA THR A 166 -3.75 8.79 12.08
C THR A 166 -2.39 8.11 12.22
N ALA A 167 -2.41 6.78 12.32
CA ALA A 167 -1.19 5.99 12.38
C ALA A 167 -0.65 5.62 11.00
N VAL A 168 -1.53 5.23 10.09
CA VAL A 168 -1.15 4.73 8.75
C VAL A 168 -2.06 5.32 7.69
N VAL A 169 -1.48 5.67 6.55
CA VAL A 169 -2.19 6.04 5.31
C VAL A 169 -1.76 5.08 4.20
N ILE A 170 -2.72 4.54 3.46
CA ILE A 170 -2.47 3.63 2.34
C ILE A 170 -3.07 4.24 1.09
N GLY A 171 -2.23 4.44 0.08
CA GLY A 171 -2.61 4.90 -1.25
C GLY A 171 -2.85 3.73 -2.22
N PHE A 172 -3.36 4.04 -3.40
CA PHE A 172 -3.54 3.08 -4.47
C PHE A 172 -2.24 2.94 -5.27
N ALA A 173 -1.81 1.70 -5.52
CA ALA A 173 -0.70 1.39 -6.42
C ALA A 173 -1.14 0.30 -7.39
N ASN A 174 -0.85 0.49 -8.70
CA ASN A 174 -1.18 -0.50 -9.72
C ASN A 174 -0.23 -0.39 -10.92
N TYR A 175 -0.22 -1.42 -11.74
CA TYR A 175 0.53 -1.44 -13.00
C TYR A 175 -0.04 -0.47 -14.02
N ASP A 176 0.80 0.02 -14.91
CA ASP A 176 0.41 0.92 -15.99
C ASP A 176 -0.71 0.31 -16.85
N PHE A 177 -1.71 1.12 -17.21
CA PHE A 177 -2.84 0.68 -18.03
C PHE A 177 -2.46 0.38 -19.48
N THR A 178 -1.38 0.93 -19.96
CA THR A 178 -0.86 0.70 -21.34
C THR A 178 -0.20 -0.66 -21.50
N GLU A 179 0.23 -1.28 -20.39
CA GLU A 179 0.89 -2.58 -20.37
C GLU A 179 -0.11 -3.74 -20.50
N GLN A 180 -0.12 -4.41 -21.65
CA GLN A 180 -1.10 -5.49 -21.91
C GLN A 180 -0.84 -6.76 -21.10
N ASN A 181 0.42 -7.10 -20.87
CA ASN A 181 0.82 -8.38 -20.26
C ASN A 181 0.56 -8.46 -18.74
N VAL A 182 0.12 -7.37 -18.11
CA VAL A 182 -0.13 -7.31 -16.65
C VAL A 182 -1.61 -7.19 -16.30
N ARG A 183 -2.51 -7.51 -17.23
CA ARG A 183 -3.96 -7.37 -17.05
C ARG A 183 -4.49 -8.11 -15.80
N ASN A 184 -4.06 -9.34 -15.59
CA ASN A 184 -4.48 -10.14 -14.44
C ASN A 184 -3.92 -9.56 -13.14
N SER A 185 -2.65 -9.19 -13.12
CA SER A 185 -2.01 -8.57 -11.95
C SER A 185 -2.68 -7.25 -11.57
N ARG A 186 -3.05 -6.42 -12.56
CA ARG A 186 -3.85 -5.19 -12.33
C ARG A 186 -5.18 -5.49 -11.67
N MET A 187 -5.89 -6.50 -12.14
CA MET A 187 -7.17 -6.89 -11.57
C MET A 187 -7.01 -7.37 -10.12
N PHE A 188 -6.02 -8.22 -9.84
CA PHE A 188 -5.77 -8.71 -8.48
C PHE A 188 -5.38 -7.58 -7.52
N ARG A 189 -4.52 -6.64 -7.94
CA ARG A 189 -4.20 -5.46 -7.12
C ARG A 189 -5.41 -4.59 -6.85
N PHE A 190 -6.24 -4.35 -7.85
CA PHE A 190 -7.48 -3.59 -7.70
C PHE A 190 -8.44 -4.27 -6.72
N LEU A 191 -8.66 -5.58 -6.86
CA LEU A 191 -9.51 -6.34 -5.94
C LEU A 191 -8.94 -6.36 -4.50
N ARG A 192 -7.62 -6.49 -4.36
CA ARG A 192 -6.93 -6.38 -3.07
C ARG A 192 -7.18 -5.01 -2.44
N PHE A 193 -7.04 -3.92 -3.18
CA PHE A 193 -7.28 -2.57 -2.69
C PHE A 193 -8.74 -2.38 -2.24
N ILE A 194 -9.72 -2.85 -3.01
CA ILE A 194 -11.13 -2.85 -2.60
C ILE A 194 -11.32 -3.63 -1.29
N LYS A 195 -10.74 -4.81 -1.20
CA LYS A 195 -10.81 -5.63 0.02
C LYS A 195 -10.21 -4.88 1.22
N MET A 196 -9.05 -4.26 1.05
CA MET A 196 -8.41 -3.46 2.09
C MET A 196 -9.32 -2.32 2.57
N MET A 197 -9.98 -1.59 1.66
CA MET A 197 -10.93 -0.53 2.04
C MET A 197 -12.08 -1.06 2.90
N ILE A 198 -12.62 -2.23 2.56
CA ILE A 198 -13.69 -2.87 3.33
C ILE A 198 -13.18 -3.28 4.72
N MET A 199 -11.97 -3.81 4.80
CA MET A 199 -11.36 -4.26 6.05
C MET A 199 -11.03 -3.10 6.97
N VAL A 200 -10.44 -2.03 6.46
CA VAL A 200 -10.16 -0.80 7.21
C VAL A 200 -11.47 -0.22 7.78
N LYS A 201 -12.53 -0.16 6.97
CA LYS A 201 -13.85 0.31 7.44
C LYS A 201 -14.44 -0.56 8.55
N ASN A 202 -14.19 -1.87 8.52
CA ASN A 202 -14.64 -2.82 9.53
C ASN A 202 -13.65 -2.95 10.70
N LYS A 203 -12.62 -2.09 10.76
CA LYS A 203 -11.54 -2.12 11.76
C LYS A 203 -10.79 -3.47 11.81
N LYS A 204 -10.66 -4.11 10.66
CA LYS A 204 -9.85 -5.31 10.47
C LYS A 204 -8.60 -4.92 9.67
N TYR A 205 -7.47 -4.82 10.32
CA TYR A 205 -6.23 -4.30 9.75
C TYR A 205 -5.24 -5.43 9.52
N ILE A 206 -5.18 -5.95 8.30
CA ILE A 206 -4.34 -7.11 8.00
C ILE A 206 -3.33 -6.82 6.89
N PHE A 207 -3.60 -5.86 5.99
CA PHE A 207 -2.77 -5.66 4.80
C PHE A 207 -2.24 -4.24 4.70
N GLY A 208 -0.95 -4.14 4.34
CA GLY A 208 -0.30 -2.96 3.83
C GLY A 208 -0.11 -3.00 2.32
N ASP A 209 0.48 -1.97 1.76
CA ASP A 209 0.98 -1.93 0.39
C ASP A 209 2.31 -1.18 0.36
N GLY A 210 3.40 -1.93 0.35
CA GLY A 210 4.76 -1.38 0.35
C GLY A 210 5.08 -0.48 -0.84
N CYS A 211 4.28 -0.57 -1.92
CA CYS A 211 4.41 0.35 -3.05
C CYS A 211 3.86 1.75 -2.76
N ASN A 212 2.90 1.87 -1.83
CA ASN A 212 2.26 3.16 -1.56
C ASN A 212 1.61 3.19 -0.17
N MET A 213 2.41 3.32 0.86
CA MET A 213 1.92 3.49 2.23
C MET A 213 2.76 4.49 3.00
N ALA A 214 2.18 5.02 4.07
CA ALA A 214 2.84 5.95 4.96
C ALA A 214 2.45 5.67 6.42
N TYR A 215 3.36 5.97 7.34
CA TYR A 215 3.07 5.91 8.78
C TYR A 215 3.94 6.88 9.59
N ARG A 216 3.60 7.08 10.86
CA ARG A 216 4.38 7.92 11.77
C ARG A 216 5.61 7.18 12.30
N LYS A 217 6.78 7.82 12.20
CA LYS A 217 8.05 7.33 12.76
C LYS A 217 7.95 7.15 14.27
N SER A 218 7.33 8.09 14.98
CA SER A 218 7.10 8.01 16.42
C SER A 218 6.45 6.70 16.84
N TYR A 219 5.38 6.29 16.16
CA TYR A 219 4.70 5.02 16.45
C TYR A 219 5.55 3.79 16.08
N TYR A 220 6.34 3.89 14.99
CA TYR A 220 7.27 2.82 14.63
C TYR A 220 8.31 2.60 15.72
N ILE A 221 8.90 3.67 16.27
CA ILE A 221 9.90 3.60 17.33
C ILE A 221 9.27 3.06 18.62
N GLU A 222 8.08 3.54 19.00
CA GLU A 222 7.35 3.08 20.19
C GLU A 222 7.02 1.58 20.09
N ASN A 223 6.67 1.10 18.90
CA ASN A 223 6.46 -0.34 18.64
C ASN A 223 7.76 -1.16 18.63
N ARG A 224 8.93 -0.53 18.71
CA ARG A 224 10.28 -1.14 18.55
C ARG A 224 10.49 -1.75 17.16
N GLY A 225 9.94 -1.10 16.13
CA GLY A 225 10.09 -1.51 14.74
C GLY A 225 9.64 -2.97 14.49
N PHE A 226 10.50 -3.74 13.85
CA PHE A 226 10.23 -5.16 13.53
C PHE A 226 10.68 -6.15 14.63
N ALA A 227 11.03 -5.70 15.83
CA ALA A 227 11.62 -6.58 16.86
C ALA A 227 10.74 -7.79 17.20
N LYS A 228 9.42 -7.62 17.18
CA LYS A 228 8.45 -8.70 17.46
C LYS A 228 8.23 -9.65 16.28
N ASN A 229 8.50 -9.19 15.05
CA ASN A 229 8.12 -9.85 13.80
C ASN A 229 9.31 -10.04 12.85
N SER A 230 10.54 -10.09 13.38
CA SER A 230 11.76 -10.22 12.57
C SER A 230 11.78 -11.50 11.71
N GLN A 231 11.11 -12.56 12.17
CA GLN A 231 11.02 -13.84 11.47
C GLN A 231 9.69 -14.05 10.73
N SER A 232 8.78 -13.07 10.75
CA SER A 232 7.50 -13.18 10.04
C SER A 232 7.69 -13.18 8.53
N TYR A 233 7.02 -14.10 7.84
CA TYR A 233 7.00 -14.21 6.37
C TYR A 233 5.88 -13.38 5.73
N LEU A 234 5.06 -12.66 6.51
CA LEU A 234 3.88 -11.93 6.01
C LEU A 234 4.19 -10.66 5.18
N GLY A 235 5.47 -10.35 5.00
CA GLY A 235 5.88 -9.07 4.41
C GLY A 235 5.93 -7.95 5.45
N TYR A 236 6.81 -6.99 5.22
CA TYR A 236 7.06 -5.89 6.16
C TYR A 236 5.87 -4.91 6.25
N ASP A 237 5.18 -4.73 5.15
CA ASP A 237 4.01 -3.85 4.98
C ASP A 237 2.82 -4.33 5.82
N ASN A 238 2.51 -5.62 5.74
CA ASN A 238 1.41 -6.22 6.49
C ASN A 238 1.67 -6.21 7.99
N ASP A 239 2.90 -6.55 8.41
CA ASP A 239 3.31 -6.53 9.81
C ASP A 239 3.17 -5.11 10.39
N MET A 240 3.62 -4.08 9.66
CA MET A 240 3.55 -2.70 10.14
C MET A 240 2.11 -2.20 10.26
N VAL A 241 1.28 -2.41 9.25
CA VAL A 241 -0.13 -1.98 9.33
C VAL A 241 -0.82 -2.60 10.53
N ARG A 242 -0.61 -3.90 10.77
CA ARG A 242 -1.21 -4.61 11.92
C ARG A 242 -0.72 -4.07 13.26
N GLU A 243 0.58 -3.88 13.41
CA GLU A 243 1.14 -3.39 14.68
C GLU A 243 0.77 -1.92 14.94
N LEU A 244 0.90 -1.06 13.91
CA LEU A 244 0.64 0.37 14.07
C LEU A 244 -0.85 0.70 14.19
N SER A 245 -1.76 -0.19 13.80
CA SER A 245 -3.20 -0.02 14.02
C SER A 245 -3.60 0.10 15.50
N ARG A 246 -2.70 -0.22 16.43
CA ARG A 246 -2.90 -0.10 17.87
C ARG A 246 -2.71 1.34 18.35
N PHE A 247 -1.95 2.14 17.61
CA PHE A 247 -1.61 3.51 17.97
C PHE A 247 -2.58 4.55 17.40
N GLY A 248 -3.30 4.21 16.33
CA GLY A 248 -4.19 5.17 15.69
C GLY A 248 -4.97 4.60 14.53
N ALA A 249 -5.70 5.48 13.87
CA ALA A 249 -6.53 5.12 12.74
C ALA A 249 -5.71 4.79 11.50
N ILE A 250 -6.23 3.87 10.69
CA ILE A 250 -5.75 3.62 9.34
C ILE A 250 -6.69 4.31 8.35
N LYS A 251 -6.15 5.11 7.46
CA LYS A 251 -6.87 5.76 6.37
C LYS A 251 -6.44 5.20 5.03
N MET A 252 -7.34 5.22 4.06
CA MET A 252 -7.04 4.86 2.68
C MET A 252 -7.47 5.99 1.76
N THR A 253 -6.60 6.36 0.83
CA THR A 253 -6.88 7.40 -0.16
C THR A 253 -7.13 6.80 -1.54
N LYS A 254 -8.09 7.42 -2.26
CA LYS A 254 -8.41 7.17 -3.67
C LYS A 254 -8.20 8.44 -4.50
N ASP A 255 -7.50 9.41 -3.93
CA ASP A 255 -7.17 10.63 -4.66
C ASP A 255 -6.22 10.27 -5.81
N PRO A 256 -6.51 10.63 -7.06
CA PRO A 256 -5.63 10.34 -8.18
C PRO A 256 -4.20 10.88 -8.00
N ASN A 257 -4.05 12.00 -7.28
CA ASN A 257 -2.74 12.56 -6.98
C ASN A 257 -1.90 11.69 -6.03
N SER A 258 -2.54 10.79 -5.28
CA SER A 258 -1.84 9.84 -4.40
C SER A 258 -1.49 8.52 -5.09
N TYR A 259 -1.79 8.33 -6.37
CA TYR A 259 -1.56 7.06 -7.05
C TYR A 259 -0.08 6.83 -7.34
N VAL A 260 0.30 5.56 -7.28
CA VAL A 260 1.62 5.07 -7.66
C VAL A 260 1.47 4.07 -8.81
N ILE A 261 2.29 4.25 -9.83
CA ILE A 261 2.37 3.36 -10.99
C ILE A 261 3.54 2.40 -10.75
N ILE A 262 3.27 1.12 -10.94
CA ILE A 262 4.25 0.05 -10.81
C ILE A 262 4.72 -0.31 -12.22
N ASP A 263 6.02 -0.36 -12.43
CA ASP A 263 6.59 -0.83 -13.67
C ASP A 263 6.27 -2.30 -13.89
N LYS A 264 6.33 -2.71 -15.16
CA LYS A 264 6.13 -4.09 -15.56
C LYS A 264 6.94 -5.05 -14.70
N SER A 265 6.26 -6.01 -14.08
CA SER A 265 6.93 -7.11 -13.39
C SER A 265 7.30 -8.23 -14.36
N ASP A 266 8.34 -8.98 -14.01
CA ASP A 266 8.59 -10.28 -14.60
C ASP A 266 7.50 -11.32 -14.19
N LYS A 267 7.56 -12.52 -14.77
CA LYS A 267 6.62 -13.60 -14.41
C LYS A 267 6.61 -13.94 -12.92
N LYS A 268 7.73 -13.74 -12.24
CA LYS A 268 7.86 -13.99 -10.80
C LYS A 268 7.06 -12.98 -9.99
N GLY A 269 7.05 -11.71 -10.41
CA GLY A 269 6.20 -10.68 -9.80
C GLY A 269 4.71 -10.96 -9.96
N GLU A 270 4.27 -11.46 -11.13
CA GLU A 270 2.87 -11.84 -11.35
C GLU A 270 2.41 -12.97 -10.42
N ILE A 271 3.23 -14.01 -10.26
CA ILE A 271 2.94 -15.12 -9.34
C ILE A 271 2.85 -14.62 -7.90
N ASN A 272 3.71 -13.68 -7.51
CA ASN A 272 3.68 -13.08 -6.18
C ASN A 272 2.38 -12.31 -5.93
N GLU A 273 1.90 -11.49 -6.88
CA GLU A 273 0.63 -10.75 -6.73
C GLU A 273 -0.56 -11.71 -6.54
N VAL A 274 -0.62 -12.77 -7.31
CA VAL A 274 -1.67 -13.79 -7.18
C VAL A 274 -1.57 -14.48 -5.82
N SER A 275 -0.38 -14.86 -5.40
CA SER A 275 -0.14 -15.50 -4.10
C SER A 275 -0.52 -14.58 -2.93
N TYR A 276 -0.16 -13.31 -2.99
CA TYR A 276 -0.56 -12.30 -2.01
C TYR A 276 -2.09 -12.13 -1.95
N TYR A 277 -2.76 -12.10 -3.10
CA TYR A 277 -4.21 -12.02 -3.13
C TYR A 277 -4.86 -13.22 -2.45
N TYR A 278 -4.44 -14.44 -2.80
CA TYR A 278 -4.99 -15.66 -2.19
C TYR A 278 -4.66 -15.76 -0.70
N ALA A 279 -3.43 -15.46 -0.28
CA ALA A 279 -3.09 -15.39 1.13
C ALA A 279 -4.02 -14.43 1.88
N SER A 280 -4.39 -13.31 1.25
CA SER A 280 -5.34 -12.34 1.81
C SER A 280 -6.74 -12.91 2.04
N LEU A 281 -7.17 -13.94 1.30
CA LEU A 281 -8.48 -14.55 1.46
C LEU A 281 -8.58 -15.42 2.73
N HIS A 282 -7.48 -16.01 3.16
CA HIS A 282 -7.45 -16.89 4.33
C HIS A 282 -7.44 -16.14 5.67
N TYR A 283 -7.13 -14.85 5.67
CA TYR A 283 -7.08 -14.01 6.87
C TYR A 283 -8.32 -13.10 7.06
N SER A 284 -9.40 -13.36 6.33
CA SER A 284 -10.65 -12.57 6.37
C SER A 284 -11.72 -13.13 7.27
#